data_7a7a0da17f714aa00095d43685fba346
#
_entry.id   7a7a0da17f714aa00095d43685fba346
#
_cell.length_a   1.000
_cell.length_b   1.000
_cell.length_c   1.000
_cell.angle_alpha   90.00
_cell.angle_beta   90.00
_cell.angle_gamma   90.00
#
_symmetry.space_group_name_H-M   'P 1'
#
loop_
_entity.id
_entity.type
_entity.pdbx_description
1 polymer ?
#
loop_
_entity_poly.entity_id
_entity_poly.type
_entity_poly.pdbx_seq_one_letter_code
_entity_poly.pdbx_strand_id
1 'polypeptide(L)'
;MKHRFIIIGMDDNRSPFFPPEALAQIRKGKVFSGGIRHKEIVGPLLPAGAEWISITVPLDCVFSHYEEIFTRFEETATDNSIIVFASGDPLFFGFANTIKRKLPEADILLYPAFNSLQTLAHRLVMPYDDMRTVSLTGRPWQEFDRALIERAPKIGILTDREHTPATIAARMLEYGYSHYTLYILSLIHISEPTRHAQIS
;
A
#
# COMPACT_ATOMS: atom_id res chain seq x y z
N MET A 1 -15.90 2.21 23.64
CA MET A 1 -16.26 1.73 22.27
C MET A 1 -15.04 1.09 21.61
N LYS A 2 -15.20 0.12 20.66
CA LYS A 2 -14.06 -0.35 19.90
C LYS A 2 -13.65 0.70 18.85
N HIS A 3 -12.36 0.99 18.77
CA HIS A 3 -11.80 1.83 17.70
C HIS A 3 -12.10 1.17 16.36
N ARG A 4 -12.85 1.83 15.48
CA ARG A 4 -13.22 1.27 14.19
C ARG A 4 -12.52 1.98 13.05
N PHE A 5 -11.87 1.20 12.21
CA PHE A 5 -11.24 1.66 10.98
C PHE A 5 -11.91 1.05 9.76
N ILE A 6 -12.12 1.87 8.74
CA ILE A 6 -12.51 1.42 7.41
C ILE A 6 -11.33 1.73 6.49
N ILE A 7 -10.64 0.69 6.01
CA ILE A 7 -9.43 0.89 5.22
C ILE A 7 -9.74 0.57 3.78
N ILE A 8 -9.57 1.58 2.92
CA ILE A 8 -9.91 1.51 1.49
C ILE A 8 -8.61 1.53 0.69
N GLY A 9 -8.35 0.42 0.01
CA GLY A 9 -7.27 0.31 -0.94
C GLY A 9 -7.55 1.13 -2.20
N MET A 10 -6.52 1.75 -2.74
CA MET A 10 -6.57 2.53 -3.96
C MET A 10 -5.56 1.98 -4.96
N ASP A 11 -5.97 1.86 -6.21
CA ASP A 11 -5.03 1.66 -7.30
C ASP A 11 -4.25 2.96 -7.60
N ASP A 12 -3.30 2.86 -8.52
CA ASP A 12 -2.45 4.01 -8.88
C ASP A 12 -3.06 4.95 -9.93
N ASN A 13 -4.33 4.73 -10.30
CA ASN A 13 -5.02 5.59 -11.24
C ASN A 13 -5.34 6.96 -10.64
N ARG A 14 -5.40 8.00 -11.47
CA ARG A 14 -5.89 9.32 -11.06
C ARG A 14 -7.38 9.34 -10.74
N SER A 15 -8.12 8.37 -11.25
CA SER A 15 -9.53 8.14 -10.97
C SER A 15 -9.70 6.69 -10.56
N PRO A 16 -9.39 6.35 -9.28
CA PRO A 16 -9.45 4.98 -8.81
C PRO A 16 -10.89 4.48 -8.80
N PHE A 17 -11.03 3.21 -9.10
CA PHE A 17 -12.33 2.54 -8.95
C PHE A 17 -12.56 2.20 -7.48
N PHE A 18 -13.70 2.64 -6.96
CA PHE A 18 -14.17 2.22 -5.63
C PHE A 18 -15.44 1.38 -5.77
N PRO A 19 -15.55 0.24 -5.09
CA PRO A 19 -16.80 -0.49 -4.99
C PRO A 19 -17.94 0.40 -4.42
N PRO A 20 -19.20 0.17 -4.79
CA PRO A 20 -20.33 0.97 -4.29
C PRO A 20 -20.39 1.07 -2.77
N GLU A 21 -20.04 -0.02 -2.07
CA GLU A 21 -20.01 -0.10 -0.62
C GLU A 21 -18.92 0.82 -0.03
N ALA A 22 -17.73 0.86 -0.63
CA ALA A 22 -16.66 1.76 -0.22
C ALA A 22 -17.04 3.23 -0.47
N LEU A 23 -17.66 3.53 -1.61
CA LEU A 23 -18.20 4.87 -1.89
C LEU A 23 -19.25 5.28 -0.88
N ALA A 24 -20.13 4.36 -0.45
CA ALA A 24 -21.12 4.63 0.59
C ALA A 24 -20.45 4.99 1.93
N GLN A 25 -19.34 4.33 2.29
CA GLN A 25 -18.56 4.69 3.48
C GLN A 25 -17.93 6.08 3.34
N ILE A 26 -17.31 6.38 2.18
CA ILE A 26 -16.72 7.71 1.93
C ILE A 26 -17.76 8.81 2.08
N ARG A 27 -18.96 8.64 1.51
CA ARG A 27 -20.03 9.66 1.59
C ARG A 27 -20.57 9.91 3.00
N LYS A 28 -20.49 8.90 3.88
CA LYS A 28 -20.97 8.99 5.28
C LYS A 28 -19.86 9.38 6.25
N GLY A 29 -18.63 9.23 5.85
CA GLY A 29 -17.46 9.47 6.69
C GLY A 29 -17.33 10.93 7.11
N LYS A 30 -16.73 11.14 8.28
CA LYS A 30 -16.42 12.46 8.83
C LYS A 30 -14.91 12.67 8.96
N VAL A 31 -14.19 11.63 9.32
CA VAL A 31 -12.74 11.66 9.53
C VAL A 31 -12.05 10.70 8.56
N PHE A 32 -11.08 11.23 7.86
CA PHE A 32 -10.32 10.52 6.84
C PHE A 32 -8.83 10.60 7.10
N SER A 33 -8.10 9.61 6.64
CA SER A 33 -6.65 9.58 6.77
C SER A 33 -6.00 8.97 5.54
N GLY A 34 -4.76 9.39 5.26
CA GLY A 34 -3.99 8.89 4.13
C GLY A 34 -2.74 9.73 3.88
N GLY A 35 -1.93 9.32 2.93
CA GLY A 35 -0.81 10.12 2.44
C GLY A 35 -1.27 11.31 1.58
N ILE A 36 -0.35 12.22 1.26
CA ILE A 36 -0.62 13.44 0.46
C ILE A 36 -1.30 13.08 -0.86
N ARG A 37 -0.76 12.11 -1.59
CA ARG A 37 -1.33 11.65 -2.88
C ARG A 37 -2.77 11.14 -2.73
N HIS A 38 -3.06 10.39 -1.67
CA HIS A 38 -4.43 9.93 -1.43
C HIS A 38 -5.38 11.10 -1.25
N LYS A 39 -4.99 12.12 -0.47
CA LYS A 39 -5.77 13.35 -0.26
C LYS A 39 -6.08 14.07 -1.57
N GLU A 40 -5.09 14.21 -2.43
CA GLU A 40 -5.25 14.88 -3.73
C GLU A 40 -6.27 14.16 -4.62
N ILE A 41 -6.23 12.82 -4.64
CA ILE A 41 -7.10 12.00 -5.49
C ILE A 41 -8.53 11.96 -4.93
N VAL A 42 -8.70 11.71 -3.62
CA VAL A 42 -10.03 11.52 -3.04
C VAL A 42 -10.69 12.80 -2.59
N GLY A 43 -9.96 13.91 -2.49
CA GLY A 43 -10.46 15.19 -2.02
C GLY A 43 -11.80 15.61 -2.63
N PRO A 44 -12.01 15.51 -3.96
CA PRO A 44 -13.28 15.82 -4.60
C PRO A 44 -14.45 14.91 -4.22
N LEU A 45 -14.19 13.74 -3.63
CA LEU A 45 -15.19 12.76 -3.21
C LEU A 45 -15.61 12.92 -1.74
N LEU A 46 -14.81 13.68 -0.96
CA LEU A 46 -15.03 13.83 0.46
C LEU A 46 -16.22 14.74 0.75
N PRO A 47 -17.01 14.46 1.80
CA PRO A 47 -18.09 15.35 2.25
C PRO A 47 -17.56 16.72 2.66
N ALA A 48 -18.43 17.73 2.55
CA ALA A 48 -18.13 19.07 3.08
C ALA A 48 -17.87 19.00 4.60
N GLY A 49 -16.79 19.65 5.06
CA GLY A 49 -16.39 19.63 6.47
C GLY A 49 -15.67 18.35 6.91
N ALA A 50 -15.28 17.48 5.97
CA ALA A 50 -14.47 16.30 6.28
C ALA A 50 -13.13 16.69 6.92
N GLU A 51 -12.80 16.03 8.03
CA GLU A 51 -11.52 16.16 8.70
C GLU A 51 -10.50 15.21 8.06
N TRP A 52 -9.24 15.67 7.86
CA TRP A 52 -8.19 14.87 7.26
C TRP A 52 -6.97 14.76 8.16
N ILE A 53 -6.54 13.52 8.44
CA ILE A 53 -5.32 13.20 9.17
C ILE A 53 -4.29 12.69 8.16
N SER A 54 -3.19 13.45 7.99
CA SER A 54 -2.11 13.04 7.09
C SER A 54 -1.24 11.96 7.72
N ILE A 55 -1.02 10.87 7.01
CA ILE A 55 -0.07 9.83 7.42
C ILE A 55 1.33 10.31 7.08
N THR A 56 2.10 10.64 8.10
CA THR A 56 3.48 11.12 8.01
C THR A 56 4.35 10.36 9.01
N VAL A 57 5.65 10.41 8.84
CA VAL A 57 6.60 9.89 9.82
C VAL A 57 7.07 11.02 10.74
N PRO A 58 7.23 10.78 12.05
CA PRO A 58 7.04 9.51 12.74
C PRO A 58 5.54 9.14 12.90
N LEU A 59 5.22 7.85 12.78
CA LEU A 59 3.85 7.36 12.83
C LEU A 59 3.17 7.53 14.20
N ASP A 60 3.94 7.68 15.27
CA ASP A 60 3.40 7.83 16.63
C ASP A 60 2.49 9.06 16.72
N CYS A 61 2.83 10.18 16.07
CA CYS A 61 1.97 11.36 16.00
C CYS A 61 0.62 11.08 15.32
N VAL A 62 0.61 10.23 14.29
CA VAL A 62 -0.62 9.84 13.58
C VAL A 62 -1.52 9.01 14.50
N PHE A 63 -0.93 8.06 15.24
CA PHE A 63 -1.68 7.22 16.17
C PHE A 63 -2.21 8.01 17.38
N SER A 64 -1.45 8.97 17.92
CA SER A 64 -1.96 9.89 18.96
C SER A 64 -3.17 10.68 18.45
N HIS A 65 -3.14 11.17 17.22
CA HIS A 65 -4.28 11.82 16.58
C HIS A 65 -5.50 10.88 16.45
N TYR A 66 -5.28 9.61 16.09
CA TYR A 66 -6.39 8.64 16.04
C TYR A 66 -7.03 8.44 17.42
N GLU A 67 -6.22 8.34 18.48
CA GLU A 67 -6.72 8.22 19.86
C GLU A 67 -7.53 9.45 20.29
N GLU A 68 -7.09 10.67 19.98
CA GLU A 68 -7.84 11.91 20.24
C GLU A 68 -9.20 11.89 19.51
N ILE A 69 -9.23 11.44 18.24
CA ILE A 69 -10.48 11.32 17.47
C ILE A 69 -11.42 10.31 18.11
N PHE A 70 -10.93 9.13 18.52
CA PHE A 70 -11.77 8.12 19.14
C PHE A 70 -12.29 8.57 20.50
N THR A 71 -11.49 9.27 21.31
CA THR A 71 -11.95 9.90 22.55
C THR A 71 -13.11 10.86 22.28
N ARG A 72 -12.99 11.71 21.28
CA ARG A 72 -14.05 12.65 20.86
C ARG A 72 -15.32 11.94 20.36
N PHE A 73 -15.17 10.76 19.68
CA PHE A 73 -16.31 9.94 19.27
C PHE A 73 -17.03 9.32 20.48
N GLU A 74 -16.32 8.89 21.49
CA GLU A 74 -16.90 8.35 22.74
C GLU A 74 -17.71 9.42 23.48
N GLU A 75 -17.17 10.63 23.61
CA GLU A 75 -17.86 11.75 24.26
C GLU A 75 -19.16 12.16 23.56
N THR A 76 -19.22 12.03 22.24
CA THR A 76 -20.39 12.40 21.44
C THR A 76 -21.38 11.25 21.23
N ALA A 77 -21.09 10.06 21.77
CA ALA A 77 -21.89 8.83 21.63
C ALA A 77 -22.27 8.52 20.16
N THR A 78 -21.41 8.87 19.21
CA THR A 78 -21.64 8.64 17.78
C THR A 78 -20.89 7.39 17.32
N ASP A 79 -21.55 6.51 16.56
CA ASP A 79 -20.89 5.38 15.90
C ASP A 79 -20.08 5.91 14.71
N ASN A 80 -18.84 6.26 14.99
CA ASN A 80 -17.94 6.86 14.01
C ASN A 80 -16.71 5.97 13.80
N SER A 81 -16.23 5.99 12.57
CA SER A 81 -15.02 5.30 12.15
C SER A 81 -14.04 6.26 11.50
N ILE A 82 -12.76 5.95 11.56
CA ILE A 82 -11.75 6.63 10.77
C ILE A 82 -11.61 5.88 9.45
N ILE A 83 -11.80 6.58 8.32
CA ILE A 83 -11.63 6.02 6.98
C ILE A 83 -10.19 6.27 6.54
N VAL A 84 -9.46 5.20 6.28
CA VAL A 84 -8.03 5.27 5.92
C VAL A 84 -7.85 4.83 4.47
N PHE A 85 -7.23 5.68 3.66
CA PHE A 85 -6.84 5.32 2.30
C PHE A 85 -5.43 4.75 2.28
N ALA A 86 -5.25 3.63 1.60
CA ALA A 86 -3.98 2.95 1.44
C ALA A 86 -3.73 2.57 -0.02
N SER A 87 -2.48 2.53 -0.44
CA SER A 87 -2.13 2.10 -1.80
C SER A 87 -2.31 0.59 -1.95
N GLY A 88 -2.99 0.17 -3.02
CA GLY A 88 -3.19 -1.23 -3.37
C GLY A 88 -3.97 -2.03 -2.31
N ASP A 89 -3.47 -3.21 -1.98
CA ASP A 89 -4.03 -4.03 -0.92
C ASP A 89 -3.50 -3.58 0.45
N PRO A 90 -4.38 -3.13 1.36
CA PRO A 90 -3.96 -2.64 2.68
C PRO A 90 -3.27 -3.68 3.57
N LEU A 91 -3.43 -4.97 3.31
CA LEU A 91 -2.76 -6.06 4.02
C LEU A 91 -1.45 -6.50 3.36
N PHE A 92 -1.25 -6.20 2.08
CA PHE A 92 -0.04 -6.58 1.37
C PHE A 92 1.09 -5.57 1.62
N PHE A 93 1.85 -5.78 2.69
CA PHE A 93 2.86 -4.84 3.21
C PHE A 93 2.31 -3.44 3.50
N GLY A 94 1.00 -3.32 3.61
CA GLY A 94 0.26 -2.07 3.69
C GLY A 94 0.03 -1.57 5.11
N PHE A 95 -0.59 -0.39 5.21
CA PHE A 95 -0.79 0.33 6.46
C PHE A 95 -1.75 -0.36 7.43
N ALA A 96 -2.66 -1.22 6.94
CA ALA A 96 -3.55 -2.01 7.80
C ALA A 96 -2.78 -2.92 8.77
N ASN A 97 -1.64 -3.47 8.35
CA ASN A 97 -0.77 -4.25 9.23
C ASN A 97 -0.19 -3.41 10.37
N THR A 98 0.10 -2.13 10.11
CA THR A 98 0.59 -1.21 11.14
C THR A 98 -0.51 -0.86 12.14
N ILE A 99 -1.74 -0.59 11.66
CA ILE A 99 -2.89 -0.37 12.54
C ILE A 99 -3.12 -1.61 13.41
N LYS A 100 -3.18 -2.80 12.83
CA LYS A 100 -3.40 -4.05 13.56
C LYS A 100 -2.34 -4.33 14.62
N ARG A 101 -1.08 -3.97 14.35
CA ARG A 101 0.03 -4.12 15.32
C ARG A 101 -0.02 -3.09 16.44
N LYS A 102 -0.36 -1.84 16.14
CA LYS A 102 -0.41 -0.74 17.11
C LYS A 102 -1.70 -0.75 17.94
N LEU A 103 -2.80 -1.15 17.33
CA LEU A 103 -4.14 -1.20 17.93
C LEU A 103 -4.77 -2.58 17.69
N PRO A 104 -4.31 -3.63 18.39
CA PRO A 104 -4.74 -5.02 18.13
C PRO A 104 -6.23 -5.27 18.38
N GLU A 105 -6.86 -4.46 19.21
CA GLU A 105 -8.30 -4.55 19.54
C GLU A 105 -9.20 -3.75 18.59
N ALA A 106 -8.62 -3.04 17.60
CA ALA A 106 -9.39 -2.25 16.66
C ALA A 106 -10.26 -3.15 15.76
N ASP A 107 -11.49 -2.70 15.51
CA ASP A 107 -12.38 -3.27 14.49
C ASP A 107 -11.97 -2.73 13.12
N ILE A 108 -11.63 -3.60 12.18
CA ILE A 108 -11.11 -3.21 10.87
C ILE A 108 -11.97 -3.80 9.77
N LEU A 109 -12.61 -2.93 8.98
CA LEU A 109 -13.27 -3.27 7.73
C LEU A 109 -12.36 -2.91 6.56
N LEU A 110 -12.17 -3.84 5.61
CA LEU A 110 -11.26 -3.66 4.47
C LEU A 110 -12.00 -3.66 3.14
N TYR A 111 -11.61 -2.73 2.27
CA TYR A 111 -11.94 -2.72 0.85
C TYR A 111 -10.61 -2.74 0.07
N PRO A 112 -10.09 -3.90 -0.33
CA PRO A 112 -8.79 -3.99 -0.99
C PRO A 112 -8.86 -3.54 -2.45
N ALA A 113 -7.72 -3.08 -2.97
CA ALA A 113 -7.45 -2.94 -4.40
C ALA A 113 -6.28 -3.86 -4.79
N PHE A 114 -6.01 -4.00 -6.09
CA PHE A 114 -4.83 -4.74 -6.52
C PHE A 114 -3.55 -4.08 -6.04
N ASN A 115 -2.65 -4.87 -5.48
CA ASN A 115 -1.31 -4.39 -5.17
C ASN A 115 -0.46 -4.23 -6.45
N SER A 116 0.68 -3.55 -6.33
CA SER A 116 1.55 -3.26 -7.47
C SER A 116 2.10 -4.51 -8.17
N LEU A 117 2.35 -5.61 -7.45
CA LEU A 117 2.82 -6.86 -8.05
C LEU A 117 1.71 -7.56 -8.81
N GLN A 118 0.48 -7.57 -8.31
CA GLN A 118 -0.68 -8.05 -9.05
C GLN A 118 -0.91 -7.22 -10.33
N THR A 119 -0.84 -5.89 -10.20
CA THR A 119 -0.96 -4.98 -11.34
C THR A 119 0.10 -5.25 -12.41
N LEU A 120 1.36 -5.48 -12.01
CA LEU A 120 2.45 -5.85 -12.93
C LEU A 120 2.15 -7.20 -13.60
N ALA A 121 1.79 -8.22 -12.83
CA ALA A 121 1.46 -9.55 -13.35
C ALA A 121 0.30 -9.50 -14.37
N HIS A 122 -0.76 -8.72 -14.07
CA HIS A 122 -1.88 -8.53 -15.00
C HIS A 122 -1.46 -7.84 -16.30
N ARG A 123 -0.59 -6.83 -16.24
CA ARG A 123 -0.08 -6.15 -17.44
C ARG A 123 0.78 -7.06 -18.31
N LEU A 124 1.51 -7.99 -17.69
CA LEU A 124 2.33 -8.99 -18.36
C LEU A 124 1.53 -10.24 -18.77
N VAL A 125 0.27 -10.35 -18.36
CA VAL A 125 -0.56 -11.56 -18.50
C VAL A 125 0.19 -12.78 -17.96
N MET A 126 0.83 -12.61 -16.79
CA MET A 126 1.71 -13.61 -16.18
C MET A 126 1.06 -14.20 -14.93
N PRO A 127 0.96 -15.53 -14.79
CA PRO A 127 0.57 -16.17 -13.53
C PRO A 127 1.53 -15.79 -12.40
N TYR A 128 1.03 -15.61 -11.19
CA TYR A 128 1.80 -15.17 -10.02
C TYR A 128 1.53 -15.98 -8.75
N ASP A 129 0.89 -17.13 -8.88
CA ASP A 129 0.64 -18.09 -7.81
C ASP A 129 1.92 -18.67 -7.21
N ASP A 130 2.98 -18.79 -8.04
CA ASP A 130 4.32 -19.26 -7.66
C ASP A 130 5.30 -18.12 -7.32
N MET A 131 4.83 -16.88 -7.24
CA MET A 131 5.69 -15.71 -7.01
C MET A 131 6.12 -15.62 -5.53
N ARG A 132 7.43 -15.65 -5.29
CA ARG A 132 8.01 -15.25 -3.99
C ARG A 132 7.94 -13.72 -3.86
N THR A 133 7.19 -13.23 -2.90
CA THR A 133 7.05 -11.78 -2.69
C THR A 133 8.05 -11.28 -1.66
N VAL A 134 8.75 -10.19 -2.00
CA VAL A 134 9.76 -9.54 -1.16
C VAL A 134 9.48 -8.04 -1.12
N SER A 135 9.49 -7.46 0.06
CA SER A 135 9.46 -6.01 0.21
C SER A 135 10.83 -5.51 0.68
N LEU A 136 11.45 -4.68 -0.13
CA LEU A 136 12.66 -3.95 0.23
C LEU A 136 12.37 -2.54 0.76
N THR A 137 11.10 -2.12 0.78
CA THR A 137 10.70 -0.79 1.28
C THR A 137 11.06 -0.62 2.75
N GLY A 138 12.13 0.15 3.03
CA GLY A 138 12.66 0.35 4.36
C GLY A 138 13.15 -0.94 5.04
N ARG A 139 13.59 -1.93 4.29
CA ARG A 139 14.03 -3.25 4.78
C ARG A 139 15.36 -3.67 4.16
N PRO A 140 16.14 -4.49 4.88
CA PRO A 140 17.43 -4.97 4.37
C PRO A 140 17.27 -6.04 3.27
N TRP A 141 18.35 -6.33 2.57
CA TRP A 141 18.43 -7.29 1.45
C TRP A 141 18.14 -8.75 1.80
N GLN A 142 18.16 -9.12 3.07
CA GLN A 142 18.14 -10.51 3.54
C GLN A 142 17.08 -11.40 2.90
N GLU A 143 15.82 -10.93 2.83
CA GLU A 143 14.72 -11.72 2.24
C GLU A 143 14.87 -11.84 0.71
N PHE A 144 15.43 -10.83 0.07
CA PHE A 144 15.75 -10.88 -1.36
C PHE A 144 16.87 -11.88 -1.64
N ASP A 145 17.97 -11.80 -0.89
CA ASP A 145 19.09 -12.71 -1.00
C ASP A 145 18.66 -14.16 -0.77
N ARG A 146 17.79 -14.38 0.24
CA ARG A 146 17.22 -15.70 0.49
C ARG A 146 16.43 -16.22 -0.71
N ALA A 147 15.58 -15.38 -1.33
CA ALA A 147 14.82 -15.77 -2.51
C ALA A 147 15.73 -16.15 -3.70
N LEU A 148 16.87 -15.46 -3.87
CA LEU A 148 17.89 -15.81 -4.87
C LEU A 148 18.58 -17.13 -4.54
N ILE A 149 19.01 -17.34 -3.29
CA ILE A 149 19.67 -18.57 -2.82
C ILE A 149 18.74 -19.78 -3.01
N GLU A 150 17.46 -19.62 -2.69
CA GLU A 150 16.41 -20.63 -2.87
C GLU A 150 16.05 -20.84 -4.36
N ARG A 151 16.64 -20.05 -5.27
CA ARG A 151 16.40 -20.08 -6.71
C ARG A 151 14.92 -19.96 -7.06
N ALA A 152 14.21 -19.06 -6.37
CA ALA A 152 12.80 -18.81 -6.63
C ALA A 152 12.59 -18.48 -8.13
N PRO A 153 11.71 -19.18 -8.84
CA PRO A 153 11.56 -19.02 -10.29
C PRO A 153 11.00 -17.64 -10.65
N LYS A 154 10.29 -17.02 -9.72
CA LYS A 154 9.67 -15.72 -9.88
C LYS A 154 9.74 -14.95 -8.57
N ILE A 155 10.30 -13.75 -8.59
CA ILE A 155 10.45 -12.89 -7.40
C ILE A 155 9.76 -11.56 -7.68
N GLY A 156 8.69 -11.28 -6.93
CA GLY A 156 8.02 -9.99 -6.95
C GLY A 156 8.58 -9.07 -5.87
N ILE A 157 9.09 -7.90 -6.26
CA ILE A 157 9.85 -7.03 -5.37
C ILE A 157 9.18 -5.66 -5.27
N LEU A 158 8.90 -5.23 -4.03
CA LEU A 158 8.55 -3.85 -3.73
C LEU A 158 9.83 -3.06 -3.44
N THR A 159 10.01 -1.95 -4.12
CA THR A 159 11.21 -1.12 -4.13
C THR A 159 11.04 0.16 -3.31
N ASP A 160 12.14 0.84 -3.03
CA ASP A 160 12.19 2.18 -2.44
C ASP A 160 13.27 3.04 -3.12
N ARG A 161 13.68 4.13 -2.47
CA ARG A 161 14.69 5.05 -3.02
C ARG A 161 16.11 4.48 -3.02
N GLU A 162 16.41 3.56 -2.12
CA GLU A 162 17.72 2.89 -2.00
C GLU A 162 17.75 1.60 -2.83
N HIS A 163 16.67 0.82 -2.72
CA HIS A 163 16.50 -0.45 -3.42
C HIS A 163 15.80 -0.21 -4.76
N THR A 164 16.53 0.39 -5.69
CA THR A 164 16.04 0.68 -7.05
C THR A 164 16.18 -0.53 -7.96
N PRO A 165 15.48 -0.59 -9.10
CA PRO A 165 15.71 -1.64 -10.09
C PRO A 165 17.18 -1.77 -10.51
N ALA A 166 17.92 -0.66 -10.57
CA ALA A 166 19.34 -0.67 -10.91
C ALA A 166 20.21 -1.31 -9.82
N THR A 167 19.97 -0.97 -8.54
CA THR A 167 20.72 -1.58 -7.42
C THR A 167 20.38 -3.05 -7.25
N ILE A 168 19.13 -3.45 -7.53
CA ILE A 168 18.70 -4.85 -7.55
C ILE A 168 19.44 -5.61 -8.65
N ALA A 169 19.46 -5.09 -9.88
CA ALA A 169 20.17 -5.71 -10.99
C ALA A 169 21.69 -5.84 -10.72
N ALA A 170 22.32 -4.77 -10.20
CA ALA A 170 23.73 -4.78 -9.83
C ALA A 170 24.03 -5.89 -8.79
N ARG A 171 23.20 -5.99 -7.74
CA ARG A 171 23.35 -7.04 -6.73
C ARG A 171 23.20 -8.43 -7.30
N MET A 172 22.23 -8.65 -8.18
CA MET A 172 22.04 -9.95 -8.86
C MET A 172 23.27 -10.33 -9.68
N LEU A 173 23.83 -9.39 -10.44
CA LEU A 173 25.06 -9.64 -11.24
C LEU A 173 26.28 -9.91 -10.37
N GLU A 174 26.47 -9.16 -9.29
CA GLU A 174 27.56 -9.35 -8.32
C GLU A 174 27.56 -10.77 -7.73
N TYR A 175 26.39 -11.33 -7.47
CA TYR A 175 26.22 -12.68 -6.93
C TYR A 175 26.03 -13.77 -8.00
N GLY A 176 26.18 -13.44 -9.28
CA GLY A 176 26.15 -14.41 -10.38
C GLY A 176 24.76 -14.84 -10.86
N TYR A 177 23.71 -14.09 -10.53
CA TYR A 177 22.33 -14.39 -10.93
C TYR A 177 21.93 -13.66 -12.22
N SER A 178 22.68 -13.88 -13.32
CA SER A 178 22.46 -13.24 -14.61
C SER A 178 21.34 -13.85 -15.46
N HIS A 179 20.73 -14.95 -15.03
CA HIS A 179 19.73 -15.69 -15.81
C HIS A 179 18.29 -15.21 -15.58
N TYR A 180 18.07 -14.24 -14.69
CA TYR A 180 16.73 -13.67 -14.48
C TYR A 180 16.44 -12.57 -15.50
N THR A 181 15.15 -12.46 -15.88
CA THR A 181 14.64 -11.31 -16.62
C THR A 181 13.96 -10.34 -15.65
N LEU A 182 14.28 -9.06 -15.73
CA LEU A 182 13.75 -8.03 -14.87
C LEU A 182 12.60 -7.28 -15.56
N TYR A 183 11.41 -7.30 -14.98
CA TYR A 183 10.26 -6.51 -15.40
C TYR A 183 10.03 -5.38 -14.40
N ILE A 184 9.87 -4.16 -14.89
CA ILE A 184 9.78 -2.96 -14.05
C ILE A 184 8.44 -2.28 -14.30
N LEU A 185 7.67 -2.03 -13.22
CA LEU A 185 6.49 -1.19 -13.23
C LEU A 185 6.79 0.08 -12.43
N SER A 186 6.85 1.22 -13.14
CA SER A 186 6.92 2.53 -12.49
C SER A 186 5.51 3.05 -12.25
N LEU A 187 5.19 3.33 -11.00
CA LEU A 187 3.90 3.89 -10.58
C LEU A 187 3.91 5.44 -10.53
N ILE A 188 5.09 6.04 -10.75
CA ILE A 188 5.27 7.51 -10.73
C ILE A 188 4.84 8.13 -12.06
N HIS A 189 4.97 7.39 -13.17
CA HIS A 189 4.60 7.81 -14.52
C HIS A 189 3.54 6.88 -15.10
N ILE A 190 2.28 7.15 -14.84
CA ILE A 190 1.12 6.37 -15.32
C ILE A 190 1.00 6.35 -16.87
N SER A 191 1.78 7.17 -17.57
CA SER A 191 1.76 7.28 -19.03
C SER A 191 2.82 6.44 -19.77
N GLU A 192 3.74 5.76 -19.06
CA GLU A 192 4.79 4.99 -19.72
C GLU A 192 4.51 3.47 -19.65
N PRO A 193 4.78 2.75 -20.76
CA PRO A 193 4.64 1.29 -20.78
C PRO A 193 5.65 0.63 -19.84
N THR A 194 5.31 -0.56 -19.38
CA THR A 194 6.22 -1.41 -18.60
C THR A 194 7.54 -1.57 -19.35
N ARG A 195 8.65 -1.21 -18.72
CA ARG A 195 9.98 -1.38 -19.31
C ARG A 195 10.47 -2.80 -19.05
N HIS A 196 10.98 -3.43 -20.11
CA HIS A 196 11.67 -4.71 -20.03
C HIS A 196 13.16 -4.45 -19.98
N ALA A 197 13.84 -5.03 -19.00
CA ALA A 197 15.28 -5.03 -18.94
C ALA A 197 15.76 -6.49 -18.80
N GLN A 198 16.56 -6.94 -19.75
CA GLN A 198 17.23 -8.22 -19.67
C GLN A 198 18.61 -8.01 -19.04
N ILE A 199 18.92 -8.82 -18.03
CA ILE A 199 20.24 -8.81 -17.40
C ILE A 199 21.14 -9.71 -18.25
N SER A 200 22.08 -9.11 -18.95
CA SER A 200 23.11 -9.81 -19.78
C SER A 200 24.48 -9.65 -19.17
#